data_98f11895838c47a83bdee6f748615f24
#
_entry.id   98f11895838c47a83bdee6f748615f24
#
_cell.length_a   1.000
_cell.length_b   1.000
_cell.length_c   1.000
_cell.angle_alpha   90.00
_cell.angle_beta   90.00
_cell.angle_gamma   90.00
#
_symmetry.space_group_name_H-M   'P 1'
#
loop_
_entity.id
_entity.type
_entity.pdbx_description
1 polymer ?
#
loop_
_entity_poly.entity_id
_entity_poly.type
_entity_poly.pdbx_seq_one_letter_code
_entity_poly.pdbx_strand_id
1 'polypeptide(L)'
;GCTGIWLKSEGGTNVCVDFWCGTGKQSHGNPLMKQGHQMQRMAGVKKLQPNLRTTPFVLDPFAIRQIDAVLATHDHNDHIDVNVAAAVMQNCADDVPFIGPKTCVDLWIGWGVPKERCIVVKPGDVVKVKDIEIHALDAFDRTALITLPADQKAAGVLPDGMDDRAVNYLFKTPGGSLYHSGDSHYSNY
;
A
#
# COMPACT_ATOMS: atom_id res chain seq x y z
N GLY A 1 -6.61 -8.78 -1.84
CA GLY A 1 -5.68 -7.70 -1.95
C GLY A 1 -4.80 -7.85 -3.16
N CYS A 2 -4.22 -6.79 -3.67
CA CYS A 2 -3.31 -6.89 -4.79
C CYS A 2 -1.98 -7.47 -4.34
N THR A 3 -1.21 -6.75 -3.57
CA THR A 3 0.12 -7.17 -3.14
C THR A 3 0.28 -7.24 -1.62
N GLY A 4 -0.84 -7.22 -0.89
CA GLY A 4 -0.82 -7.17 0.57
C GLY A 4 -0.11 -8.36 1.19
N ILE A 5 0.81 -8.09 2.11
CA ILE A 5 1.59 -9.08 2.83
C ILE A 5 1.39 -8.90 4.34
N TRP A 6 1.27 -10.01 5.04
CA TRP A 6 1.41 -10.08 6.49
C TRP A 6 2.71 -10.79 6.81
N LEU A 7 3.67 -10.04 7.34
CA LEU A 7 4.97 -10.54 7.72
C LEU A 7 5.01 -10.78 9.23
N LYS A 8 5.38 -11.98 9.62
CA LYS A 8 5.67 -12.32 11.01
C LYS A 8 7.13 -12.73 11.14
N SER A 9 7.89 -12.02 11.98
CA SER A 9 9.28 -12.37 12.27
C SER A 9 9.38 -13.56 13.20
N GLU A 10 10.57 -14.16 13.29
CA GLU A 10 10.88 -15.19 14.29
C GLU A 10 10.75 -14.69 15.73
N GLY A 11 11.04 -13.40 15.97
CA GLY A 11 10.83 -12.73 17.26
C GLY A 11 9.36 -12.44 17.59
N GLY A 12 8.45 -12.77 16.68
CA GLY A 12 7.01 -12.61 16.89
C GLY A 12 6.44 -11.25 16.50
N THR A 13 7.24 -10.37 15.90
CA THR A 13 6.76 -9.08 15.39
C THR A 13 5.88 -9.30 14.16
N ASN A 14 4.71 -8.67 14.16
CA ASN A 14 3.74 -8.75 13.08
C ASN A 14 3.59 -7.39 12.41
N VAL A 15 3.86 -7.31 11.11
CA VAL A 15 3.62 -6.11 10.32
C VAL A 15 2.79 -6.43 9.08
N CYS A 16 1.97 -5.51 8.64
CA CYS A 16 1.29 -5.64 7.35
C CYS A 16 1.68 -4.50 6.43
N VAL A 17 1.79 -4.80 5.14
CA VAL A 17 2.06 -3.82 4.09
C VAL A 17 1.05 -4.00 2.96
N ASP A 18 0.53 -2.90 2.43
CA ASP A 18 -0.47 -2.85 1.36
C ASP A 18 -1.68 -3.75 1.63
N PHE A 19 -2.12 -3.77 2.89
CA PHE A 19 -3.13 -4.69 3.36
C PHE A 19 -4.51 -4.14 3.05
N TRP A 20 -5.02 -4.52 1.88
CA TRP A 20 -6.33 -4.15 1.40
C TRP A 20 -7.26 -5.36 1.43
N CYS A 21 -8.27 -5.29 2.28
CA CYS A 21 -9.25 -6.35 2.44
C CYS A 21 -10.37 -6.27 1.40
N GLY A 22 -10.57 -5.10 0.83
CA GLY A 22 -11.64 -4.82 -0.11
C GLY A 22 -13.02 -4.90 0.56
N THR A 23 -13.88 -3.96 0.27
CA THR A 23 -15.27 -4.05 0.71
C THR A 23 -16.12 -4.45 -0.50
N GLY A 24 -16.84 -5.56 -0.43
CA GLY A 24 -17.65 -6.18 -1.47
C GLY A 24 -18.05 -5.31 -2.66
N LYS A 25 -18.82 -4.24 -2.44
CA LYS A 25 -19.24 -3.31 -3.51
C LYS A 25 -18.12 -2.44 -4.06
N GLN A 26 -17.07 -2.13 -3.29
CA GLN A 26 -15.94 -1.34 -3.76
C GLN A 26 -14.99 -2.17 -4.63
N SER A 27 -14.89 -3.47 -4.37
CA SER A 27 -14.14 -4.39 -5.21
C SER A 27 -14.95 -4.93 -6.40
N HIS A 28 -16.29 -4.97 -6.28
CA HIS A 28 -17.20 -5.31 -7.39
C HIS A 28 -17.64 -4.04 -8.11
N GLY A 29 -17.02 -3.79 -9.25
CA GLY A 29 -17.45 -2.73 -10.15
C GLY A 29 -17.07 -1.33 -9.67
N ASN A 30 -16.03 -1.17 -8.89
CA ASN A 30 -15.41 0.12 -8.65
C ASN A 30 -15.10 0.80 -9.99
N PRO A 31 -15.46 2.08 -10.19
CA PRO A 31 -15.14 2.82 -11.42
C PRO A 31 -13.67 2.77 -11.82
N LEU A 32 -12.74 2.75 -10.87
CA LEU A 32 -11.30 2.60 -11.14
C LEU A 32 -10.96 1.28 -11.82
N MET A 33 -11.63 0.19 -11.42
CA MET A 33 -11.46 -1.11 -12.07
C MET A 33 -12.26 -1.22 -13.38
N LYS A 34 -13.36 -0.46 -13.51
CA LYS A 34 -14.14 -0.37 -14.76
C LYS A 34 -13.40 0.35 -15.87
N GLN A 35 -12.53 1.28 -15.55
CA GLN A 35 -11.81 2.03 -16.57
C GLN A 35 -10.69 1.22 -17.23
N GLY A 36 -10.46 -0.01 -16.80
CA GLY A 36 -9.61 -0.98 -17.49
C GLY A 36 -8.17 -0.57 -17.66
N HIS A 37 -7.86 0.41 -16.99
CA HIS A 37 -6.71 1.23 -17.09
C HIS A 37 -5.43 0.43 -16.91
N GLN A 38 -5.37 -0.45 -15.92
CA GLN A 38 -4.22 -1.31 -15.72
C GLN A 38 -4.27 -2.55 -16.61
N MET A 39 -5.42 -3.23 -16.68
CA MET A 39 -5.56 -4.44 -17.48
C MET A 39 -5.39 -4.18 -18.97
N GLN A 40 -5.88 -3.05 -19.49
CA GLN A 40 -5.65 -2.67 -20.89
C GLN A 40 -4.19 -2.33 -21.16
N ARG A 41 -3.51 -1.69 -20.22
CA ARG A 41 -2.10 -1.29 -20.38
C ARG A 41 -1.14 -2.45 -20.19
N MET A 42 -1.38 -3.30 -19.18
CA MET A 42 -0.45 -4.35 -18.80
C MET A 42 -0.67 -5.66 -19.57
N ALA A 43 -1.91 -5.99 -19.89
CA ALA A 43 -2.25 -7.26 -20.54
C ALA A 43 -2.72 -7.13 -21.99
N GLY A 44 -2.78 -5.91 -22.55
CA GLY A 44 -3.27 -5.68 -23.91
C GLY A 44 -4.74 -6.10 -24.12
N VAL A 45 -5.50 -6.27 -23.04
CA VAL A 45 -6.88 -6.73 -23.09
C VAL A 45 -7.76 -5.61 -23.62
N LYS A 46 -8.35 -5.80 -24.78
CA LYS A 46 -9.21 -4.81 -25.45
C LYS A 46 -10.57 -4.63 -24.80
N LYS A 47 -11.00 -5.55 -23.96
CA LYS A 47 -12.31 -5.53 -23.31
C LYS A 47 -12.15 -5.74 -21.81
N LEU A 48 -12.75 -4.82 -21.05
CA LEU A 48 -12.81 -4.93 -19.59
C LEU A 48 -13.48 -6.24 -19.19
N GLN A 49 -12.73 -7.03 -18.43
CA GLN A 49 -13.31 -8.12 -17.66
C GLN A 49 -13.72 -7.55 -16.29
N PRO A 50 -14.92 -7.87 -15.80
CA PRO A 50 -15.26 -7.53 -14.43
C PRO A 50 -14.26 -8.20 -13.49
N ASN A 51 -13.77 -7.47 -12.50
CA ASN A 51 -12.96 -8.06 -11.45
C ASN A 51 -13.86 -8.93 -10.58
N LEU A 52 -13.92 -10.21 -10.93
CA LEU A 52 -14.73 -11.19 -10.23
C LEU A 52 -13.97 -11.67 -9.00
N ARG A 53 -14.20 -11.00 -7.88
CA ARG A 53 -13.87 -11.61 -6.61
C ARG A 53 -14.96 -12.59 -6.23
N THR A 54 -14.57 -13.83 -6.03
CA THR A 54 -15.47 -14.90 -5.56
C THR A 54 -15.88 -14.70 -4.11
N THR A 55 -15.08 -13.94 -3.35
CA THR A 55 -15.38 -13.61 -1.96
C THR A 55 -15.31 -12.09 -1.75
N PRO A 56 -16.23 -11.49 -0.98
CA PRO A 56 -16.23 -10.05 -0.70
C PRO A 56 -15.00 -9.61 0.11
N PHE A 57 -14.45 -10.51 0.93
CA PHE A 57 -13.25 -10.28 1.73
C PHE A 57 -12.31 -11.48 1.63
N VAL A 58 -11.03 -11.23 1.48
CA VAL A 58 -9.99 -12.25 1.65
C VAL A 58 -9.74 -12.46 3.15
N LEU A 59 -9.83 -11.38 3.93
CA LEU A 59 -9.75 -11.35 5.37
C LEU A 59 -10.74 -10.30 5.88
N ASP A 60 -11.45 -10.61 6.96
CA ASP A 60 -12.20 -9.60 7.71
C ASP A 60 -11.19 -8.69 8.43
N PRO A 61 -11.09 -7.40 8.07
CA PRO A 61 -10.15 -6.49 8.72
C PRO A 61 -10.41 -6.41 10.23
N PHE A 62 -11.66 -6.48 10.66
CA PHE A 62 -12.01 -6.44 12.09
C PHE A 62 -11.70 -7.72 12.85
N ALA A 63 -11.18 -8.76 12.20
CA ALA A 63 -10.56 -9.90 12.86
C ALA A 63 -9.10 -9.62 13.28
N ILE A 64 -8.48 -8.53 12.83
CA ILE A 64 -7.15 -8.11 13.27
C ILE A 64 -7.19 -7.75 14.75
N ARG A 65 -6.39 -8.42 15.58
CA ARG A 65 -6.30 -8.22 17.01
C ARG A 65 -4.91 -7.87 17.50
N GLN A 66 -3.90 -8.18 16.70
CA GLN A 66 -2.51 -7.95 17.04
C GLN A 66 -1.72 -7.64 15.78
N ILE A 67 -1.17 -6.44 15.76
CA ILE A 67 -0.22 -6.00 14.75
C ILE A 67 0.74 -5.00 15.39
N ASP A 68 1.96 -4.93 14.90
CA ASP A 68 3.01 -4.07 15.44
C ASP A 68 3.32 -2.88 14.53
N ALA A 69 2.92 -2.93 13.27
CA ALA A 69 2.91 -1.79 12.36
C ALA A 69 2.02 -2.04 11.15
N VAL A 70 1.45 -0.95 10.62
CA VAL A 70 0.74 -0.90 9.35
C VAL A 70 1.56 -0.09 8.36
N LEU A 71 1.82 -0.65 7.17
CA LEU A 71 2.59 0.03 6.13
C LEU A 71 1.79 0.13 4.83
N ALA A 72 2.07 1.17 4.06
CA ALA A 72 1.62 1.29 2.68
C ALA A 72 2.77 1.76 1.79
N THR A 73 2.85 1.21 0.58
CA THR A 73 3.85 1.64 -0.41
C THR A 73 3.42 2.92 -1.12
N HIS A 74 2.13 3.11 -1.34
CA HIS A 74 1.53 4.27 -2.00
C HIS A 74 0.04 4.37 -1.69
N ASP A 75 -0.61 5.44 -2.13
CA ASP A 75 -1.96 5.84 -1.73
C ASP A 75 -3.10 5.33 -2.65
N HIS A 76 -2.83 4.39 -3.53
CA HIS A 76 -3.90 3.80 -4.34
C HIS A 76 -4.89 2.98 -3.51
N ASN A 77 -6.16 3.04 -3.90
CA ASN A 77 -7.29 2.46 -3.16
C ASN A 77 -7.24 0.94 -2.97
N ASP A 78 -6.36 0.22 -3.65
CA ASP A 78 -6.16 -1.21 -3.55
C ASP A 78 -4.88 -1.58 -2.76
N HIS A 79 -4.21 -0.60 -2.17
CA HIS A 79 -3.05 -0.74 -1.30
C HIS A 79 -3.29 -0.19 0.10
N ILE A 80 -4.20 0.77 0.26
CA ILE A 80 -4.52 1.39 1.54
C ILE A 80 -6.02 1.22 1.83
N ASP A 81 -6.39 0.79 3.04
CA ASP A 81 -7.77 0.43 3.39
C ASP A 81 -8.20 1.11 4.69
N VAL A 82 -9.26 1.90 4.61
CA VAL A 82 -9.85 2.58 5.77
C VAL A 82 -10.37 1.59 6.82
N ASN A 83 -10.85 0.40 6.40
CA ASN A 83 -11.34 -0.60 7.35
C ASN A 83 -10.20 -1.27 8.11
N VAL A 84 -9.03 -1.44 7.45
CA VAL A 84 -7.81 -1.93 8.12
C VAL A 84 -7.35 -0.90 9.15
N ALA A 85 -7.29 0.39 8.77
CA ALA A 85 -6.94 1.46 9.71
C ALA A 85 -7.90 1.50 10.90
N ALA A 86 -9.22 1.47 10.65
CA ALA A 86 -10.24 1.46 11.69
C ALA A 86 -10.13 0.23 12.61
N ALA A 87 -9.89 -0.95 12.05
CA ALA A 87 -9.74 -2.19 12.80
C ALA A 87 -8.51 -2.16 13.72
N VAL A 88 -7.39 -1.64 13.21
CA VAL A 88 -6.17 -1.49 14.02
C VAL A 88 -6.37 -0.45 15.12
N MET A 89 -7.03 0.67 14.82
CA MET A 89 -7.38 1.67 15.83
C MET A 89 -8.30 1.14 16.93
N GLN A 90 -9.22 0.25 16.58
CA GLN A 90 -10.21 -0.28 17.52
C GLN A 90 -9.68 -1.46 18.33
N ASN A 91 -8.85 -2.32 17.75
CA ASN A 91 -8.58 -3.65 18.26
C ASN A 91 -7.13 -3.90 18.67
N CYS A 92 -6.20 -3.03 18.28
CA CYS A 92 -4.78 -3.19 18.55
C CYS A 92 -4.30 -2.14 19.57
N ALA A 93 -3.02 -2.25 19.97
CA ALA A 93 -2.43 -1.30 20.90
C ALA A 93 -2.43 0.14 20.35
N ASP A 94 -2.56 1.12 21.25
CA ASP A 94 -2.72 2.53 20.90
C ASP A 94 -1.44 3.15 20.30
N ASP A 95 -0.30 2.47 20.42
CA ASP A 95 1.02 2.90 19.93
C ASP A 95 1.43 2.26 18.60
N VAL A 96 0.58 1.43 17.99
CA VAL A 96 0.86 0.82 16.67
C VAL A 96 1.07 1.91 15.63
N PRO A 97 2.26 1.99 14.98
CA PRO A 97 2.55 3.01 13.99
C PRO A 97 1.95 2.69 12.63
N PHE A 98 1.61 3.77 11.91
CA PHE A 98 1.22 3.77 10.50
C PHE A 98 2.36 4.40 9.70
N ILE A 99 2.99 3.65 8.81
CA ILE A 99 4.25 4.01 8.15
C ILE A 99 4.03 4.04 6.63
N GLY A 100 4.31 5.17 6.00
CA GLY A 100 4.15 5.29 4.55
C GLY A 100 4.62 6.63 4.01
N PRO A 101 4.58 6.80 2.68
CA PRO A 101 4.77 8.10 2.05
C PRO A 101 3.80 9.14 2.59
N LYS A 102 4.14 10.41 2.39
CA LYS A 102 3.33 11.52 2.91
C LYS A 102 1.86 11.42 2.49
N THR A 103 1.58 11.02 1.25
CA THR A 103 0.20 10.87 0.74
C THR A 103 -0.60 9.82 1.50
N CYS A 104 0.01 8.69 1.86
CA CYS A 104 -0.61 7.67 2.71
C CYS A 104 -0.87 8.19 4.12
N VAL A 105 0.10 8.88 4.70
CA VAL A 105 -0.03 9.48 6.03
C VAL A 105 -1.15 10.52 6.06
N ASP A 106 -1.24 11.39 5.04
CA ASP A 106 -2.31 12.38 4.94
C ASP A 106 -3.70 11.72 4.88
N LEU A 107 -3.82 10.57 4.17
CA LEU A 107 -5.07 9.80 4.14
C LEU A 107 -5.40 9.21 5.52
N TRP A 108 -4.45 8.57 6.20
CA TRP A 108 -4.68 8.00 7.53
C TRP A 108 -5.10 9.06 8.54
N ILE A 109 -4.43 10.23 8.54
CA ILE A 109 -4.82 11.37 9.41
C ILE A 109 -6.23 11.85 9.03
N GLY A 110 -6.53 11.95 7.73
CA GLY A 110 -7.86 12.31 7.23
C GLY A 110 -8.96 11.32 7.65
N TRP A 111 -8.61 10.06 7.89
CA TRP A 111 -9.52 9.02 8.41
C TRP A 111 -9.60 8.99 9.94
N GLY A 112 -8.82 9.82 10.64
CA GLY A 112 -8.85 9.94 12.10
C GLY A 112 -7.75 9.17 12.83
N VAL A 113 -6.74 8.65 12.13
CA VAL A 113 -5.55 8.10 12.80
C VAL A 113 -4.78 9.26 13.44
N PRO A 114 -4.43 9.18 14.75
CA PRO A 114 -3.65 10.21 15.42
C PRO A 114 -2.31 10.45 14.73
N LYS A 115 -1.97 11.73 14.55
CA LYS A 115 -0.75 12.13 13.84
C LYS A 115 0.53 11.56 14.48
N GLU A 116 0.53 11.43 15.79
CA GLU A 116 1.65 10.88 16.58
C GLU A 116 1.91 9.39 16.31
N ARG A 117 0.94 8.69 15.74
CA ARG A 117 1.07 7.31 15.29
C ARG A 117 1.53 7.19 13.84
N CYS A 118 1.58 8.29 13.11
CA CYS A 118 1.92 8.29 11.70
C CYS A 118 3.40 8.64 11.48
N ILE A 119 4.09 7.81 10.71
CA ILE A 119 5.51 7.99 10.35
C ILE A 119 5.59 8.19 8.83
N VAL A 120 5.97 9.38 8.42
CA VAL A 120 6.26 9.66 7.01
C VAL A 120 7.63 9.09 6.67
N VAL A 121 7.71 8.32 5.59
CA VAL A 121 8.97 7.82 5.04
C VAL A 121 9.13 8.21 3.57
N LYS A 122 10.36 8.33 3.16
CA LYS A 122 10.81 8.54 1.78
C LYS A 122 12.00 7.63 1.48
N PRO A 123 12.36 7.46 0.22
CA PRO A 123 13.54 6.66 -0.14
C PRO A 123 14.78 7.04 0.66
N GLY A 124 15.46 6.02 1.19
CA GLY A 124 16.63 6.16 2.06
C GLY A 124 16.34 6.13 3.56
N ASP A 125 15.08 6.31 3.97
CA ASP A 125 14.71 6.24 5.39
C ASP A 125 14.70 4.79 5.91
N VAL A 126 15.00 4.65 7.19
CA VAL A 126 14.99 3.37 7.90
C VAL A 126 14.17 3.52 9.17
N VAL A 127 13.19 2.64 9.35
CA VAL A 127 12.35 2.58 10.54
C VAL A 127 12.54 1.21 11.20
N LYS A 128 12.65 1.19 12.52
CA LYS A 128 12.73 -0.05 13.29
C LYS A 128 11.43 -0.32 14.02
N VAL A 129 10.87 -1.49 13.81
CA VAL A 129 9.71 -1.99 14.52
C VAL A 129 10.12 -3.27 15.24
N LYS A 130 10.37 -3.19 16.54
CA LYS A 130 10.88 -4.29 17.36
C LYS A 130 12.13 -4.94 16.74
N ASP A 131 12.05 -6.18 16.28
CA ASP A 131 13.14 -6.93 15.66
C ASP A 131 13.18 -6.82 14.12
N ILE A 132 12.28 -6.05 13.51
CA ILE A 132 12.27 -5.79 12.07
C ILE A 132 12.85 -4.42 11.78
N GLU A 133 13.85 -4.37 10.90
CA GLU A 133 14.37 -3.14 10.30
C GLU A 133 13.74 -2.96 8.92
N ILE A 134 13.10 -1.82 8.69
CA ILE A 134 12.31 -1.51 7.50
C ILE A 134 13.01 -0.38 6.75
N HIS A 135 13.53 -0.69 5.58
CA HIS A 135 14.17 0.28 4.69
C HIS A 135 13.16 0.72 3.63
N ALA A 136 12.90 2.02 3.54
CA ALA A 136 12.18 2.60 2.42
C ALA A 136 13.16 2.81 1.25
N LEU A 137 12.82 2.28 0.10
CA LEU A 137 13.63 2.31 -1.11
C LEU A 137 12.90 3.06 -2.22
N ASP A 138 13.65 3.48 -3.24
CA ASP A 138 13.07 4.06 -4.43
C ASP A 138 12.00 3.14 -5.04
N ALA A 139 10.88 3.73 -5.39
CA ALA A 139 9.81 3.06 -6.10
C ALA A 139 9.59 3.73 -7.45
N PHE A 140 9.36 2.92 -8.46
CA PHE A 140 8.95 3.38 -9.76
C PHE A 140 7.51 2.95 -10.03
N ASP A 141 6.57 3.65 -9.40
CA ASP A 141 5.16 3.50 -9.73
C ASP A 141 4.76 4.52 -10.80
N ARG A 142 4.81 4.07 -12.04
CA ARG A 142 4.42 4.89 -13.19
C ARG A 142 2.95 5.34 -13.10
N THR A 143 2.08 4.57 -12.48
CA THR A 143 0.67 4.94 -12.32
C THR A 143 0.49 5.99 -11.25
N ALA A 144 1.17 5.91 -10.12
CA ALA A 144 1.18 6.95 -9.10
C ALA A 144 1.76 8.26 -9.65
N LEU A 145 2.74 8.16 -10.55
CA LEU A 145 3.36 9.32 -11.18
C LEU A 145 2.51 9.96 -12.30
N ILE A 146 1.64 9.19 -12.95
CA ILE A 146 0.90 9.61 -14.14
C ILE A 146 -0.57 9.93 -13.86
N THR A 147 -1.15 9.41 -12.80
CA THR A 147 -2.53 9.70 -12.40
C THR A 147 -2.67 11.07 -11.73
N LEU A 148 -2.24 12.11 -12.42
CA LEU A 148 -2.74 13.43 -12.10
C LEU A 148 -4.23 13.47 -12.53
N PRO A 149 -5.13 13.83 -11.61
CA PRO A 149 -6.58 13.58 -11.79
C PRO A 149 -7.22 14.33 -12.96
N ALA A 150 -6.57 15.23 -13.61
CA ALA A 150 -7.23 16.12 -14.57
C ALA A 150 -6.48 16.34 -15.88
N ASP A 151 -5.23 15.97 -16.01
CA ASP A 151 -4.47 16.31 -17.21
C ASP A 151 -3.82 15.10 -17.87
N GLN A 152 -4.59 14.46 -18.74
CA GLN A 152 -4.07 13.37 -19.58
C GLN A 152 -2.89 13.80 -20.49
N LYS A 153 -2.58 15.10 -20.57
CA LYS A 153 -1.46 15.61 -21.33
C LYS A 153 -0.11 15.36 -20.64
N ALA A 154 -0.12 15.19 -19.33
CA ALA A 154 1.07 14.80 -18.58
C ALA A 154 1.40 13.29 -18.70
N ALA A 155 0.52 12.50 -19.26
CA ALA A 155 0.76 11.09 -19.51
C ALA A 155 1.90 10.93 -20.53
N GLY A 156 3.09 10.72 -20.04
CA GLY A 156 4.29 10.57 -20.87
C GLY A 156 5.47 11.46 -20.49
N VAL A 157 5.25 12.43 -19.61
CA VAL A 157 6.34 13.19 -19.00
C VAL A 157 6.72 12.47 -17.71
N LEU A 158 7.83 11.75 -17.74
CA LEU A 158 8.44 11.24 -16.51
C LEU A 158 8.93 12.45 -15.72
N PRO A 159 8.63 12.54 -14.41
CA PRO A 159 9.22 13.57 -13.58
C PRO A 159 10.74 13.44 -13.58
N ASP A 160 11.45 14.55 -13.44
CA ASP A 160 12.91 14.62 -13.38
C ASP A 160 13.51 13.97 -12.12
N GLY A 161 12.84 12.97 -11.55
CA GLY A 161 13.28 12.24 -10.39
C GLY A 161 12.24 11.24 -9.89
N MET A 162 12.66 10.40 -8.95
CA MET A 162 11.77 9.51 -8.22
C MET A 162 10.86 10.36 -7.33
N ASP A 163 9.58 10.05 -7.36
CA ASP A 163 8.58 10.78 -6.59
C ASP A 163 8.43 10.17 -5.19
N ASP A 164 8.44 11.02 -4.17
CA ASP A 164 8.25 10.62 -2.77
C ASP A 164 6.82 10.13 -2.44
N ARG A 165 5.93 10.03 -3.44
CA ARG A 165 4.56 9.50 -3.27
C ARG A 165 4.50 7.99 -3.16
N ALA A 166 5.55 7.29 -3.56
CA ALA A 166 5.63 5.84 -3.48
C ALA A 166 7.00 5.40 -2.97
N VAL A 167 7.02 4.31 -2.22
CA VAL A 167 8.23 3.63 -1.76
C VAL A 167 8.10 2.13 -1.95
N ASN A 168 9.25 1.47 -2.15
CA ASN A 168 9.38 0.04 -1.96
C ASN A 168 9.90 -0.23 -0.55
N TYR A 169 9.70 -1.43 -0.02
CA TYR A 169 10.22 -1.79 1.29
C TYR A 169 11.16 -2.99 1.22
N LEU A 170 12.28 -2.89 1.93
CA LEU A 170 13.12 -4.03 2.29
C LEU A 170 12.99 -4.24 3.80
N PHE A 171 12.39 -5.36 4.18
CA PHE A 171 12.29 -5.80 5.56
C PHE A 171 13.50 -6.69 5.88
N LYS A 172 14.25 -6.35 6.92
CA LYS A 172 15.31 -7.19 7.48
C LYS A 172 14.83 -7.73 8.81
N THR A 173 14.80 -9.03 8.93
CA THR A 173 14.40 -9.78 10.13
C THR A 173 15.53 -10.69 10.55
N PRO A 174 15.54 -11.24 11.78
CA PRO A 174 16.50 -12.25 12.19
C PRO A 174 16.53 -13.48 11.26
N GLY A 175 15.40 -13.86 10.69
CA GLY A 175 15.26 -15.02 9.80
C GLY A 175 15.60 -14.75 8.33
N GLY A 176 15.86 -13.50 7.94
CA GLY A 176 16.17 -13.13 6.56
C GLY A 176 15.55 -11.82 6.11
N SER A 177 15.62 -11.57 4.82
CA SER A 177 15.11 -10.31 4.22
C SER A 177 13.97 -10.57 3.24
N LEU A 178 12.98 -9.68 3.24
CA LEU A 178 11.87 -9.66 2.30
C LEU A 178 11.85 -8.32 1.59
N TYR A 179 11.81 -8.36 0.25
CA TYR A 179 11.60 -7.17 -0.56
C TYR A 179 10.14 -7.11 -1.04
N HIS A 180 9.52 -5.93 -0.89
CA HIS A 180 8.17 -5.65 -1.34
C HIS A 180 8.20 -4.46 -2.30
N SER A 181 7.82 -4.72 -3.55
CA SER A 181 7.92 -3.74 -4.64
C SER A 181 6.68 -2.86 -4.80
N GLY A 182 5.63 -3.06 -3.98
CA GLY A 182 4.36 -2.41 -4.27
C GLY A 182 3.95 -2.63 -5.73
N ASP A 183 3.52 -1.57 -6.39
CA ASP A 183 3.18 -1.56 -7.82
C ASP A 183 4.32 -1.01 -8.70
N SER A 184 5.56 -1.09 -8.24
CA SER A 184 6.70 -0.66 -9.04
C SER A 184 6.75 -1.38 -10.39
N HIS A 185 6.83 -0.60 -11.45
CA HIS A 185 6.99 -1.12 -12.79
C HIS A 185 8.45 -1.48 -13.06
N TYR A 186 8.64 -2.59 -13.76
CA TYR A 186 9.94 -2.92 -14.30
C TYR A 186 10.28 -1.92 -15.41
N SER A 187 11.36 -1.18 -15.24
CA SER A 187 11.86 -0.27 -16.27
C SER A 187 13.34 -0.54 -16.54
N ASN A 188 13.72 -0.38 -17.80
CA ASN A 188 15.11 -0.48 -18.25
C ASN A 188 15.83 0.88 -18.04
N TYR A 189 15.91 1.36 -16.79
CA TYR A 189 16.77 2.48 -16.44
C TYR A 189 18.12 1.96 -15.97
#